data_5d77f1ee13b733ca17e0a1327d48eb8c
#
_entry.id   5d77f1ee13b733ca17e0a1327d48eb8c
#
_cell.length_a   1.000
_cell.length_b   1.000
_cell.length_c   1.000
_cell.angle_alpha   90.00
_cell.angle_beta   90.00
_cell.angle_gamma   90.00
#
_symmetry.space_group_name_H-M   'P 1'
#
loop_
_entity.id
_entity.type
_entity.pdbx_description
1 polymer ?
#
loop_
_entity_poly.entity_id
_entity_poly.type
_entity_poly.pdbx_seq_one_letter_code
_entity_poly.pdbx_strand_id
1 'polypeptide(L)'
;DYEIKKLSEQFYKDYPHDQYQEILTKEGRSYDVVLFEIDYLADCYVCVPFRTEMKHNNGYKFKFSGRSKKHQSGLDFSKLVIVSKNEYIGESSTIDIDEYKEFEKQEDHIHKNLEKYIHDYVEHVNGHMSLHIKQFERKYKYSTLKYFHKELGIVVKR
;
A
#
# COMPACT_ATOMS: atom_id res chain seq x y z
N ASP A 1 9.98 11.69 9.34
CA ASP A 1 9.95 10.32 9.89
C ASP A 1 8.65 9.61 9.53
N TYR A 2 8.77 8.33 9.20
CA TYR A 2 7.63 7.52 8.83
C TYR A 2 7.16 6.71 10.05
N GLU A 3 5.86 6.64 10.24
CA GLU A 3 5.26 5.89 11.33
C GLU A 3 4.83 4.50 10.88
N ILE A 4 5.07 3.51 11.74
CA ILE A 4 4.60 2.15 11.55
C ILE A 4 3.45 1.92 12.52
N LYS A 5 2.30 1.58 11.96
CA LYS A 5 1.04 1.45 12.69
C LYS A 5 0.33 0.18 12.28
N LYS A 6 -0.70 -0.16 13.04
CA LYS A 6 -1.73 -1.10 12.61
C LYS A 6 -2.95 -0.31 12.15
N LEU A 7 -3.73 -0.86 11.24
CA LEU A 7 -5.04 -0.29 10.93
C LEU A 7 -6.00 -0.66 12.07
N SER A 8 -6.96 0.24 12.32
CA SER A 8 -7.91 0.05 13.42
C SER A 8 -9.00 -0.98 13.10
N GLU A 9 -9.69 -1.46 14.13
CA GLU A 9 -10.87 -2.31 13.95
C GLU A 9 -11.94 -1.61 13.13
N GLN A 10 -12.10 -0.29 13.29
CA GLN A 10 -13.09 0.48 12.54
C GLN A 10 -12.82 0.43 11.05
N PHE A 11 -11.54 0.46 10.66
CA PHE A 11 -11.17 0.32 9.25
C PHE A 11 -11.74 -0.98 8.66
N TYR A 12 -11.50 -2.11 9.34
CA TYR A 12 -11.95 -3.42 8.83
C TYR A 12 -13.47 -3.59 8.89
N LYS A 13 -14.16 -2.85 9.75
CA LYS A 13 -15.64 -2.84 9.77
C LYS A 13 -16.19 -2.08 8.57
N ASP A 14 -15.55 -0.97 8.20
CA ASP A 14 -16.00 -0.14 7.08
C ASP A 14 -15.55 -0.71 5.73
N TYR A 15 -14.49 -1.54 5.72
CA TYR A 15 -13.98 -2.21 4.51
C TYR A 15 -13.99 -3.73 4.72
N PRO A 16 -15.17 -4.36 4.83
CA PRO A 16 -15.27 -5.79 5.10
C PRO A 16 -14.73 -6.63 3.94
N HIS A 17 -14.09 -7.73 4.27
CA HIS A 17 -13.36 -8.57 3.31
C HIS A 17 -14.22 -9.12 2.17
N ASP A 18 -15.48 -9.42 2.42
CA ASP A 18 -16.39 -9.95 1.40
C ASP A 18 -16.65 -8.94 0.26
N GLN A 19 -16.52 -7.64 0.54
CA GLN A 19 -16.70 -6.57 -0.45
C GLN A 19 -15.36 -5.99 -0.94
N TYR A 20 -14.29 -6.15 -0.16
CA TYR A 20 -12.97 -5.55 -0.43
C TYR A 20 -11.89 -6.64 -0.39
N GLN A 21 -12.03 -7.62 -1.27
CA GLN A 21 -11.24 -8.85 -1.25
C GLN A 21 -9.73 -8.64 -1.40
N GLU A 22 -9.31 -7.60 -2.10
CA GLU A 22 -7.89 -7.32 -2.30
C GLU A 22 -7.22 -6.68 -1.08
N ILE A 23 -8.00 -6.15 -0.12
CA ILE A 23 -7.43 -5.63 1.12
C ILE A 23 -6.99 -6.81 1.98
N LEU A 24 -5.73 -6.78 2.43
CA LEU A 24 -5.19 -7.87 3.22
C LEU A 24 -5.85 -7.95 4.58
N THR A 25 -6.23 -9.17 4.96
CA THR A 25 -6.75 -9.48 6.29
C THR A 25 -6.06 -10.73 6.81
N LYS A 26 -5.83 -10.77 8.12
CA LYS A 26 -5.43 -11.98 8.84
C LYS A 26 -6.44 -12.24 9.93
N GLU A 27 -6.76 -13.49 10.13
CA GLU A 27 -7.69 -13.89 11.19
C GLU A 27 -7.18 -13.38 12.54
N GLY A 28 -7.99 -12.58 13.21
CA GLY A 28 -7.73 -12.08 14.56
C GLY A 28 -6.71 -10.97 14.69
N ARG A 29 -6.14 -10.43 13.59
CA ARG A 29 -5.17 -9.32 13.69
C ARG A 29 -5.06 -8.51 12.40
N SER A 30 -4.58 -7.27 12.53
CA SER A 30 -4.28 -6.42 11.39
C SER A 30 -2.83 -6.56 10.95
N TYR A 31 -2.55 -6.14 9.71
CA TYR A 31 -1.20 -6.05 9.20
C TYR A 31 -0.51 -4.78 9.70
N ASP A 32 0.81 -4.85 9.84
CA ASP A 32 1.63 -3.67 10.07
C ASP A 32 1.72 -2.89 8.76
N VAL A 33 1.56 -1.58 8.85
CA VAL A 33 1.64 -0.69 7.69
C VAL A 33 2.56 0.47 7.99
N VAL A 34 3.22 0.98 6.97
CA VAL A 34 3.93 2.26 7.06
C VAL A 34 3.07 3.34 6.43
N LEU A 35 2.99 4.50 7.10
CA LEU A 35 2.19 5.63 6.66
C LEU A 35 3.04 6.56 5.81
N PHE A 36 2.57 6.81 4.58
CA PHE A 36 3.18 7.78 3.67
C PHE A 36 2.25 8.97 3.47
N GLU A 37 2.82 10.17 3.40
CA GLU A 37 2.12 11.35 2.94
C GLU A 37 2.55 11.62 1.51
N ILE A 38 1.57 11.86 0.64
CA ILE A 38 1.81 12.17 -0.77
C ILE A 38 1.20 13.54 -1.06
N ASP A 39 1.99 14.44 -1.63
CA ASP A 39 1.64 15.86 -1.78
C ASP A 39 0.28 16.11 -2.41
N TYR A 40 -0.04 15.39 -3.49
CA TYR A 40 -1.32 15.59 -4.18
C TYR A 40 -2.50 14.84 -3.54
N LEU A 41 -2.26 14.13 -2.44
CA LEU A 41 -3.29 13.46 -1.64
C LEU A 41 -3.36 14.12 -0.26
N ALA A 42 -3.63 15.43 -0.25
CA ALA A 42 -3.77 16.18 0.99
C ALA A 42 -4.87 15.56 1.87
N ASP A 43 -4.66 15.57 3.17
CA ASP A 43 -5.58 15.04 4.17
C ASP A 43 -5.74 13.50 4.15
N CYS A 44 -4.86 12.80 3.42
CA CYS A 44 -4.86 11.34 3.40
C CYS A 44 -3.49 10.77 3.76
N TYR A 45 -3.51 9.57 4.36
CA TYR A 45 -2.32 8.75 4.49
C TYR A 45 -2.42 7.58 3.54
N VAL A 46 -1.31 7.27 2.86
CA VAL A 46 -1.20 6.03 2.09
C VAL A 46 -0.48 5.01 2.98
N CYS A 47 -1.18 3.96 3.32
CA CYS A 47 -0.69 2.93 4.24
C CYS A 47 -0.27 1.70 3.45
N VAL A 48 1.01 1.36 3.49
CA VAL A 48 1.55 0.23 2.72
C VAL A 48 1.87 -0.91 3.67
N PRO A 49 1.29 -2.10 3.45
CA PRO A 49 1.51 -3.22 4.35
C PRO A 49 2.86 -3.90 4.16
N PHE A 50 3.43 -4.37 5.27
CA PHE A 50 4.56 -5.28 5.28
C PHE A 50 4.04 -6.71 5.06
N ARG A 51 4.67 -7.44 4.15
CA ARG A 51 4.31 -8.84 3.88
C ARG A 51 5.50 -9.76 4.10
N THR A 52 5.22 -10.93 4.62
CA THR A 52 6.24 -11.97 4.82
C THR A 52 6.69 -12.55 3.47
N GLU A 53 5.74 -12.78 2.57
CA GLU A 53 6.05 -13.26 1.23
C GLU A 53 5.41 -12.40 0.17
N MET A 54 6.24 -11.76 -0.64
CA MET A 54 5.82 -10.90 -1.73
C MET A 54 6.44 -11.41 -3.02
N LYS A 55 5.65 -12.14 -3.81
CA LYS A 55 6.17 -12.84 -5.00
C LYS A 55 6.17 -12.00 -6.28
N HIS A 56 5.50 -10.85 -6.26
CA HIS A 56 5.47 -9.93 -7.40
C HIS A 56 6.42 -8.74 -7.15
N ASN A 57 6.56 -7.87 -8.16
CA ASN A 57 7.50 -6.75 -8.11
C ASN A 57 6.85 -5.38 -7.89
N ASN A 58 5.56 -5.35 -7.48
CA ASN A 58 4.84 -4.08 -7.25
C ASN A 58 5.03 -3.62 -5.81
N GLY A 59 6.22 -3.18 -5.49
CA GLY A 59 6.58 -2.74 -4.15
C GLY A 59 8.08 -2.75 -3.94
N TYR A 60 8.48 -2.80 -2.68
CA TYR A 60 9.89 -2.88 -2.32
C TYR A 60 10.17 -4.21 -1.64
N LYS A 61 11.12 -4.98 -2.15
CA LYS A 61 11.55 -6.25 -1.53
C LYS A 61 12.76 -6.03 -0.64
N PHE A 62 12.66 -6.43 0.62
CA PHE A 62 13.79 -6.36 1.55
C PHE A 62 14.85 -7.38 1.14
N LYS A 63 16.13 -7.06 1.39
CA LYS A 63 17.27 -7.84 0.92
C LYS A 63 18.19 -8.30 2.04
N PHE A 64 18.20 -7.61 3.17
CA PHE A 64 19.24 -7.75 4.16
C PHE A 64 18.80 -8.39 5.49
N SER A 65 17.51 -8.60 5.70
CA SER A 65 17.04 -9.29 6.89
C SER A 65 17.13 -10.80 6.75
N GLY A 66 17.26 -11.51 7.86
CA GLY A 66 17.15 -12.97 7.86
C GLY A 66 15.79 -13.43 7.33
N ARG A 67 14.75 -12.67 7.67
CA ARG A 67 13.37 -12.92 7.22
C ARG A 67 13.24 -12.78 5.70
N SER A 68 13.83 -11.73 5.11
CA SER A 68 13.77 -11.51 3.66
C SER A 68 14.51 -12.59 2.88
N LYS A 69 15.59 -13.11 3.44
CA LYS A 69 16.36 -14.20 2.81
C LYS A 69 15.59 -15.51 2.80
N LYS A 70 14.73 -15.73 3.79
CA LYS A 70 13.88 -16.93 3.88
C LYS A 70 12.57 -16.81 3.10
N HIS A 71 11.93 -15.64 3.11
CA HIS A 71 10.51 -15.50 2.79
C HIS A 71 10.21 -14.45 1.71
N GLN A 72 11.20 -13.78 1.14
CA GLN A 72 10.97 -12.70 0.18
C GLN A 72 10.05 -11.60 0.73
N SER A 73 10.29 -11.16 1.96
CA SER A 73 9.46 -10.14 2.60
C SER A 73 9.57 -8.79 1.88
N GLY A 74 8.55 -7.96 2.00
CA GLY A 74 8.55 -6.66 1.36
C GLY A 74 7.39 -5.76 1.76
N LEU A 75 7.41 -4.56 1.17
CA LEU A 75 6.31 -3.60 1.23
C LEU A 75 5.50 -3.73 -0.06
N ASP A 76 4.22 -4.06 0.07
CA ASP A 76 3.38 -4.41 -1.06
C ASP A 76 2.49 -3.23 -1.48
N PHE A 77 2.86 -2.56 -2.56
CA PHE A 77 2.07 -1.43 -3.07
C PHE A 77 0.70 -1.85 -3.59
N SER A 78 0.59 -3.08 -4.10
CA SER A 78 -0.70 -3.56 -4.64
C SER A 78 -1.77 -3.70 -3.55
N LYS A 79 -1.36 -3.71 -2.29
CA LYS A 79 -2.24 -3.90 -1.13
C LYS A 79 -2.34 -2.66 -0.24
N LEU A 80 -1.91 -1.49 -0.75
CA LEU A 80 -2.02 -0.24 0.00
C LEU A 80 -3.48 0.11 0.29
N VAL A 81 -3.68 0.89 1.35
CA VAL A 81 -4.98 1.53 1.62
C VAL A 81 -4.78 3.03 1.77
N ILE A 82 -5.76 3.81 1.38
CA ILE A 82 -5.71 5.28 1.47
C ILE A 82 -6.78 5.70 2.47
N VAL A 83 -6.35 6.31 3.57
CA VAL A 83 -7.24 6.66 4.66
C VAL A 83 -7.23 8.17 4.92
N SER A 84 -8.41 8.76 5.01
CA SER A 84 -8.60 10.19 5.31
C SER A 84 -9.05 10.42 6.76
N LYS A 85 -9.32 9.34 7.49
CA LYS A 85 -9.84 9.43 8.86
C LYS A 85 -8.83 8.87 9.86
N ASN A 86 -8.51 9.66 10.88
CA ASN A 86 -7.60 9.20 11.94
C ASN A 86 -8.12 7.97 12.68
N GLU A 87 -9.44 7.78 12.72
CA GLU A 87 -10.06 6.60 13.36
C GLU A 87 -9.70 5.29 12.69
N TYR A 88 -9.16 5.33 11.45
CA TYR A 88 -8.68 4.14 10.76
C TYR A 88 -7.24 3.78 11.12
N ILE A 89 -6.52 4.67 11.79
CA ILE A 89 -5.15 4.42 12.23
C ILE A 89 -5.20 3.86 13.65
N GLY A 90 -4.63 2.69 13.82
CA GLY A 90 -4.58 2.02 15.11
C GLY A 90 -3.31 2.32 15.90
N GLU A 91 -2.93 1.37 16.73
CA GLU A 91 -1.77 1.52 17.61
C GLU A 91 -0.44 1.46 16.84
N SER A 92 0.59 2.04 17.44
CA SER A 92 1.95 1.93 16.92
C SER A 92 2.42 0.47 16.95
N SER A 93 3.21 0.10 15.97
CA SER A 93 3.69 -1.27 15.84
C SER A 93 5.19 -1.29 15.57
N THR A 94 5.79 -2.44 15.79
CA THR A 94 7.20 -2.68 15.49
C THR A 94 7.34 -3.78 14.47
N ILE A 95 8.37 -3.69 13.64
CA ILE A 95 8.69 -4.69 12.64
C ILE A 95 10.09 -5.24 12.90
N ASP A 96 10.50 -6.20 12.08
CA ASP A 96 11.87 -6.72 12.11
C ASP A 96 12.87 -5.57 12.06
N ILE A 97 13.86 -5.58 12.96
CA ILE A 97 14.80 -4.46 13.10
C ILE A 97 15.67 -4.26 11.86
N ASP A 98 16.04 -5.34 11.19
CA ASP A 98 16.86 -5.24 9.96
C ASP A 98 16.04 -4.69 8.81
N GLU A 99 14.76 -5.05 8.72
CA GLU A 99 13.84 -4.49 7.72
C GLU A 99 13.58 -3.00 8.00
N TYR A 100 13.44 -2.62 9.26
CA TYR A 100 13.29 -1.22 9.62
C TYR A 100 14.51 -0.38 9.23
N LYS A 101 15.70 -0.89 9.49
CA LYS A 101 16.95 -0.20 9.12
C LYS A 101 17.10 -0.06 7.61
N GLU A 102 16.75 -1.11 6.88
CA GLU A 102 16.75 -1.07 5.40
C GLU A 102 15.73 -0.06 4.89
N PHE A 103 14.53 -0.05 5.46
CA PHE A 103 13.50 0.93 5.12
C PHE A 103 14.01 2.36 5.32
N GLU A 104 14.61 2.66 6.46
CA GLU A 104 15.15 4.01 6.73
C GLU A 104 16.16 4.47 5.70
N LYS A 105 17.01 3.56 5.22
CA LYS A 105 18.02 3.87 4.20
C LYS A 105 17.40 4.08 2.82
N GLN A 106 16.26 3.46 2.53
CA GLN A 106 15.63 3.43 1.22
C GLN A 106 14.34 4.24 1.16
N GLU A 107 14.00 5.00 2.21
CA GLU A 107 12.69 5.64 2.31
C GLU A 107 12.39 6.60 1.14
N ASP A 108 13.37 7.37 0.67
CA ASP A 108 13.16 8.27 -0.47
C ASP A 108 12.89 7.50 -1.75
N HIS A 109 13.64 6.44 -1.97
CA HIS A 109 13.45 5.56 -3.13
C HIS A 109 12.09 4.89 -3.12
N ILE A 110 11.70 4.36 -1.95
CA ILE A 110 10.41 3.70 -1.77
C ILE A 110 9.27 4.70 -1.98
N HIS A 111 9.39 5.90 -1.41
CA HIS A 111 8.39 6.96 -1.55
C HIS A 111 8.19 7.36 -3.02
N LYS A 112 9.27 7.56 -3.76
CA LYS A 112 9.19 7.88 -5.20
C LYS A 112 8.53 6.78 -6.01
N ASN A 113 8.87 5.53 -5.72
CA ASN A 113 8.27 4.39 -6.42
C ASN A 113 6.78 4.25 -6.09
N LEU A 114 6.40 4.52 -4.85
CA LEU A 114 4.99 4.50 -4.44
C LEU A 114 4.20 5.59 -5.15
N GLU A 115 4.74 6.82 -5.19
CA GLU A 115 4.11 7.93 -5.92
C GLU A 115 3.91 7.59 -7.39
N LYS A 116 4.93 6.99 -8.02
CA LYS A 116 4.85 6.56 -9.41
C LYS A 116 3.79 5.48 -9.61
N TYR A 117 3.74 4.50 -8.71
CA TYR A 117 2.74 3.43 -8.79
C TYR A 117 1.32 3.99 -8.77
N ILE A 118 1.04 4.93 -7.88
CA ILE A 118 -0.26 5.58 -7.77
C ILE A 118 -0.52 6.49 -8.97
N HIS A 119 0.45 7.32 -9.33
CA HIS A 119 0.34 8.26 -10.45
C HIS A 119 0.03 7.56 -11.77
N ASP A 120 0.75 6.49 -12.08
CA ASP A 120 0.54 5.74 -13.32
C ASP A 120 -0.86 5.15 -13.39
N TYR A 121 -1.39 4.68 -12.26
CA TYR A 121 -2.76 4.17 -12.19
C TYR A 121 -3.77 5.28 -12.49
N VAL A 122 -3.64 6.42 -11.81
CA VAL A 122 -4.55 7.56 -11.96
C VAL A 122 -4.53 8.08 -13.39
N GLU A 123 -3.36 8.26 -13.97
CA GLU A 123 -3.20 8.75 -15.35
C GLU A 123 -3.81 7.77 -16.36
N HIS A 124 -3.62 6.47 -16.17
CA HIS A 124 -4.21 5.46 -17.04
C HIS A 124 -5.74 5.49 -16.97
N VAL A 125 -6.29 5.50 -15.75
CA VAL A 125 -7.75 5.48 -15.54
C VAL A 125 -8.40 6.76 -16.08
N ASN A 126 -7.72 7.90 -15.95
CA ASN A 126 -8.21 9.18 -16.47
C ASN A 126 -8.00 9.35 -17.98
N GLY A 127 -7.34 8.41 -18.63
CA GLY A 127 -7.11 8.45 -20.07
C GLY A 127 -5.97 9.37 -20.50
N HIS A 128 -5.17 9.90 -19.58
CA HIS A 128 -4.04 10.78 -19.89
C HIS A 128 -2.79 10.02 -20.33
N MET A 129 -2.65 8.77 -19.90
CA MET A 129 -1.57 7.87 -20.26
C MET A 129 -2.15 6.48 -20.44
N SER A 130 -1.82 5.83 -21.55
CA SER A 130 -2.28 4.48 -21.80
C SER A 130 -1.16 3.47 -21.62
N LEU A 131 -1.23 2.69 -20.56
CA LEU A 131 -0.40 1.50 -20.44
C LEU A 131 -0.98 0.41 -21.35
N HIS A 132 -0.11 -0.42 -21.93
CA HIS A 132 -0.58 -1.60 -22.65
C HIS A 132 -1.42 -2.46 -21.69
N ILE A 133 -2.52 -3.04 -22.17
CA ILE A 133 -3.46 -3.78 -21.33
C ILE A 133 -2.80 -4.86 -20.48
N LYS A 134 -1.84 -5.58 -21.04
CA LYS A 134 -1.10 -6.62 -20.29
C LYS A 134 -0.22 -6.03 -19.19
N GLN A 135 0.37 -4.86 -19.42
CA GLN A 135 1.14 -4.16 -18.39
C GLN A 135 0.23 -3.64 -17.28
N PHE A 136 -0.92 -3.08 -17.63
CA PHE A 136 -1.90 -2.60 -16.67
C PHE A 136 -2.40 -3.74 -15.80
N GLU A 137 -2.80 -4.86 -16.40
CA GLU A 137 -3.27 -6.03 -15.66
C GLU A 137 -2.20 -6.59 -14.74
N ARG A 138 -0.97 -6.68 -15.20
CA ARG A 138 0.16 -7.19 -14.40
C ARG A 138 0.41 -6.36 -13.16
N LYS A 139 0.29 -5.03 -13.29
CA LYS A 139 0.52 -4.09 -12.17
C LYS A 139 -0.69 -3.94 -11.25
N TYR A 140 -1.90 -3.92 -11.81
CA TYR A 140 -3.05 -3.41 -11.09
C TYR A 140 -4.24 -4.36 -10.99
N LYS A 141 -4.20 -5.53 -11.61
CA LYS A 141 -5.33 -6.48 -11.59
C LYS A 141 -5.81 -6.81 -10.18
N TYR A 142 -4.87 -7.00 -9.26
CA TYR A 142 -5.18 -7.35 -7.87
C TYR A 142 -4.92 -6.19 -6.91
N SER A 143 -4.81 -4.98 -7.45
CA SER A 143 -4.53 -3.79 -6.64
C SER A 143 -5.77 -3.30 -5.91
N THR A 144 -5.55 -2.79 -4.70
CA THR A 144 -6.58 -2.14 -3.89
C THR A 144 -6.96 -0.76 -4.42
N LEU A 145 -6.21 -0.16 -5.35
CA LEU A 145 -6.44 1.22 -5.81
C LEU A 145 -7.86 1.45 -6.33
N LYS A 146 -8.49 0.42 -6.89
CA LYS A 146 -9.89 0.50 -7.37
C LYS A 146 -10.89 0.84 -6.27
N TYR A 147 -10.53 0.61 -5.01
CA TYR A 147 -11.41 0.91 -3.87
C TYR A 147 -11.27 2.34 -3.37
N PHE A 148 -10.28 3.08 -3.87
CA PHE A 148 -9.94 4.40 -3.35
C PHE A 148 -10.03 5.51 -4.42
N HIS A 149 -10.87 5.32 -5.43
CA HIS A 149 -11.06 6.32 -6.48
C HIS A 149 -11.51 7.66 -5.92
N LYS A 150 -12.35 7.67 -4.89
CA LYS A 150 -12.80 8.89 -4.24
C LYS A 150 -11.61 9.66 -3.64
N GLU A 151 -10.78 8.97 -2.86
CA GLU A 151 -9.61 9.57 -2.20
C GLU A 151 -8.59 10.05 -3.24
N LEU A 152 -8.48 9.34 -4.38
CA LEU A 152 -7.59 9.68 -5.48
C LEU A 152 -8.12 10.80 -6.39
N GLY A 153 -9.34 11.27 -6.15
CA GLY A 153 -9.97 12.29 -6.99
C GLY A 153 -10.36 11.79 -8.38
N ILE A 154 -10.50 10.49 -8.56
CA ILE A 154 -10.94 9.92 -9.84
C ILE A 154 -12.45 10.00 -9.93
N VAL A 155 -12.94 10.67 -10.98
CA VAL A 155 -14.38 10.79 -11.23
C VAL A 155 -14.80 9.63 -12.12
N VAL A 156 -15.75 8.82 -11.62
CA VAL A 156 -16.33 7.76 -12.42
C VAL A 156 -17.26 8.38 -13.45
N LYS A 157 -16.88 8.32 -14.73
CA LYS A 157 -17.78 8.72 -15.82
C LYS A 157 -18.82 7.61 -16.02
N ARG A 158 -20.05 7.99 -15.88
CA ARG A 158 -21.18 7.10 -16.22
C ARG A 158 -21.52 7.21 -17.68
#